data_9d1c56ae5d6bae9b447460fa1c2df724
#
_entry.id   9d1c56ae5d6bae9b447460fa1c2df724
#
_cell.length_a   1.000
_cell.length_b   1.000
_cell.length_c   1.000
_cell.angle_alpha   90.00
_cell.angle_beta   90.00
_cell.angle_gamma   90.00
#
_symmetry.space_group_name_H-M   'P 1'
#
loop_
_entity.id
_entity.type
_entity.pdbx_description
1 polymer ?
#
loop_
_entity_poly.entity_id
_entity_poly.type
_entity_poly.pdbx_seq_one_letter_code
_entity_poly.pdbx_strand_id
1 'polypeptide(L)'
;MRRLVAVAGLVGSFVLVGFTGWGDASTGRAHAASTVPLVILKARDGEVLALAKVVIHGHAFPFLIDTGSSKTLVDDALAKKLHLKTVGRPIKVTGVGCSEGARKVRLKNWSIGGQQLPNIIATSSVIAGANGKAFGLLGSDVLSHFGTISIDYAHGQLTLG
;
A
#
# COMPACT_ATOMS: atom_id res chain seq x y z
N MET A 1 68.22 49.22 -22.30
CA MET A 1 68.38 48.73 -20.94
C MET A 1 67.02 48.14 -20.51
N ARG A 2 66.86 46.82 -20.58
CA ARG A 2 65.62 46.10 -20.25
C ARG A 2 65.86 45.31 -18.95
N ARG A 3 65.08 45.66 -17.92
CA ARG A 3 65.12 44.97 -16.64
C ARG A 3 64.14 43.78 -16.71
N LEU A 4 64.64 42.54 -16.54
CA LEU A 4 63.87 41.38 -16.31
C LEU A 4 63.31 41.40 -14.87
N VAL A 5 62.03 41.20 -14.73
CA VAL A 5 61.37 40.92 -13.44
C VAL A 5 61.04 39.44 -13.43
N ALA A 6 61.67 38.71 -12.52
CA ALA A 6 61.33 37.29 -12.26
C ALA A 6 60.07 37.24 -11.41
N VAL A 7 59.09 36.48 -11.90
CA VAL A 7 57.88 36.12 -11.13
C VAL A 7 58.06 34.74 -10.51
N ALA A 8 58.18 34.68 -9.21
CA ALA A 8 58.21 33.44 -8.45
C ALA A 8 56.85 32.79 -8.43
N GLY A 9 56.73 31.58 -8.96
CA GLY A 9 55.52 30.79 -8.90
C GLY A 9 55.31 30.14 -7.52
N LEU A 10 54.19 30.44 -6.93
CA LEU A 10 53.74 29.82 -5.68
C LEU A 10 53.01 28.52 -6.06
N VAL A 11 53.62 27.39 -5.71
CA VAL A 11 52.98 26.07 -5.86
C VAL A 11 52.02 25.89 -4.68
N GLY A 12 50.75 26.11 -4.94
CA GLY A 12 49.68 25.80 -3.97
C GLY A 12 49.39 24.31 -3.93
N SER A 13 49.72 23.68 -2.82
CA SER A 13 49.30 22.27 -2.56
C SER A 13 47.79 22.22 -2.36
N PHE A 14 47.10 21.59 -3.31
CA PHE A 14 45.69 21.25 -3.16
C PHE A 14 45.57 19.97 -2.27
N VAL A 15 45.13 20.18 -1.03
CA VAL A 15 44.72 19.07 -0.16
C VAL A 15 43.34 18.63 -0.62
N LEU A 16 43.29 17.44 -1.24
CA LEU A 16 42.07 16.75 -1.56
C LEU A 16 41.51 16.18 -0.24
N VAL A 17 40.55 16.88 0.36
CA VAL A 17 39.72 16.34 1.43
C VAL A 17 38.76 15.35 0.80
N GLY A 18 39.06 14.05 0.94
CA GLY A 18 38.17 12.98 0.55
C GLY A 18 36.89 13.01 1.39
N PHE A 19 35.80 13.45 0.77
CA PHE A 19 34.45 13.28 1.33
C PHE A 19 34.09 11.79 1.20
N THR A 20 34.35 11.01 2.26
CA THR A 20 33.76 9.69 2.39
C THR A 20 32.28 9.90 2.70
N GLY A 21 31.46 9.97 1.65
CA GLY A 21 30.01 9.93 1.77
C GLY A 21 29.60 8.64 2.44
N TRP A 22 29.07 8.74 3.63
CA TRP A 22 28.32 7.67 4.26
C TRP A 22 27.02 7.50 3.50
N GLY A 23 27.07 6.68 2.46
CA GLY A 23 25.89 6.13 1.84
C GLY A 23 25.33 5.08 2.79
N ASP A 24 24.40 5.45 3.66
CA ASP A 24 23.47 4.49 4.23
C ASP A 24 22.70 3.88 3.05
N ALA A 25 23.21 2.78 2.55
CA ALA A 25 22.44 1.87 1.73
C ALA A 25 21.39 1.25 2.66
N SER A 26 20.28 1.96 2.86
CA SER A 26 19.06 1.33 3.31
C SER A 26 18.75 0.27 2.27
N THR A 27 19.09 -0.97 2.56
CA THR A 27 18.68 -2.15 1.81
C THR A 27 17.17 -2.29 2.01
N GLY A 28 16.42 -1.38 1.39
CA GLY A 28 14.99 -1.55 1.15
C GLY A 28 14.89 -2.87 0.39
N ARG A 29 14.34 -3.89 1.06
CA ARG A 29 14.06 -5.18 0.44
C ARG A 29 13.15 -4.88 -0.73
N ALA A 30 13.70 -4.81 -1.94
CA ALA A 30 12.91 -4.68 -3.16
C ALA A 30 11.96 -5.88 -3.18
N HIS A 31 10.67 -5.64 -2.97
CA HIS A 31 9.68 -6.67 -3.19
C HIS A 31 9.76 -7.00 -4.68
N ALA A 32 9.99 -8.28 -5.01
CA ALA A 32 9.91 -8.71 -6.39
C ALA A 32 8.50 -8.37 -6.91
N ALA A 33 8.43 -7.68 -8.04
CA ALA A 33 7.16 -7.33 -8.64
C ALA A 33 6.29 -8.58 -8.82
N SER A 34 5.06 -8.54 -8.34
CA SER A 34 4.13 -9.66 -8.45
C SER A 34 2.86 -9.23 -9.16
N THR A 35 2.33 -10.12 -9.99
CA THR A 35 1.06 -9.90 -10.69
C THR A 35 -0.05 -10.69 -10.00
N VAL A 36 -1.14 -9.99 -9.68
CA VAL A 36 -2.31 -10.51 -9.00
C VAL A 36 -3.51 -10.42 -9.94
N PRO A 37 -4.25 -11.51 -10.20
CA PRO A 37 -5.46 -11.46 -10.99
C PRO A 37 -6.54 -10.61 -10.32
N LEU A 38 -7.21 -9.77 -11.12
CA LEU A 38 -8.35 -8.95 -10.70
C LEU A 38 -9.64 -9.48 -11.30
N VAL A 39 -10.71 -9.37 -10.54
CA VAL A 39 -12.08 -9.43 -11.06
C VAL A 39 -12.56 -8.01 -11.29
N ILE A 40 -12.81 -7.67 -12.56
CA ILE A 40 -13.32 -6.35 -12.95
C ILE A 40 -14.85 -6.42 -13.02
N LEU A 41 -15.51 -5.68 -12.14
CA LEU A 41 -16.96 -5.53 -12.15
C LEU A 41 -17.31 -4.21 -12.81
N LYS A 42 -18.21 -4.27 -13.80
CA LYS A 42 -18.75 -3.07 -14.47
C LYS A 42 -20.22 -2.96 -14.13
N ALA A 43 -20.62 -1.85 -13.54
CA ALA A 43 -22.01 -1.53 -13.30
C ALA A 43 -22.66 -0.89 -14.54
N ARG A 44 -24.01 -0.85 -14.58
CA ARG A 44 -24.75 -0.30 -15.73
C ARG A 44 -24.59 1.20 -15.89
N ASP A 45 -24.32 1.91 -14.82
CA ASP A 45 -24.07 3.36 -14.75
C ASP A 45 -22.63 3.77 -15.11
N GLY A 46 -21.79 2.80 -15.47
CA GLY A 46 -20.39 3.02 -15.88
C GLY A 46 -19.39 2.89 -14.74
N GLU A 47 -19.80 2.63 -13.51
CA GLU A 47 -18.87 2.35 -12.42
C GLU A 47 -18.05 1.08 -12.70
N VAL A 48 -16.76 1.13 -12.38
CA VAL A 48 -15.82 0.01 -12.55
C VAL A 48 -15.13 -0.26 -11.23
N LEU A 49 -15.26 -1.49 -10.74
CA LEU A 49 -14.63 -1.94 -9.50
C LEU A 49 -13.59 -3.00 -9.82
N ALA A 50 -12.39 -2.87 -9.26
CA ALA A 50 -11.30 -3.84 -9.35
C ALA A 50 -11.16 -4.60 -8.04
N LEU A 51 -11.39 -5.90 -8.07
CA LEU A 51 -11.36 -6.77 -6.90
C LEU A 51 -10.19 -7.74 -6.99
N ALA A 52 -9.36 -7.80 -5.95
CA ALA A 52 -8.31 -8.79 -5.80
C ALA A 52 -8.70 -9.84 -4.74
N LYS A 53 -8.18 -11.06 -4.88
CA LYS A 53 -8.30 -12.08 -3.83
C LYS A 53 -7.28 -11.82 -2.74
N VAL A 54 -7.76 -11.51 -1.54
CA VAL A 54 -6.96 -11.41 -0.31
C VAL A 54 -7.17 -12.66 0.51
N VAL A 55 -6.10 -13.27 0.95
CA VAL A 55 -6.16 -14.48 1.80
C VAL A 55 -6.03 -14.05 3.26
N ILE A 56 -6.99 -14.42 4.09
CA ILE A 56 -7.00 -14.15 5.53
C ILE A 56 -7.19 -15.48 6.26
N HIS A 57 -6.26 -15.84 7.14
CA HIS A 57 -6.28 -17.12 7.87
C HIS A 57 -6.45 -18.33 6.94
N GLY A 58 -5.86 -18.30 5.73
CA GLY A 58 -5.95 -19.39 4.74
C GLY A 58 -7.18 -19.36 3.84
N HIS A 59 -8.12 -18.45 4.03
CA HIS A 59 -9.32 -18.32 3.21
C HIS A 59 -9.26 -17.10 2.31
N ALA A 60 -9.64 -17.26 1.03
CA ALA A 60 -9.62 -16.18 0.04
C ALA A 60 -10.94 -15.39 0.02
N PHE A 61 -10.83 -14.08 0.03
CA PHE A 61 -11.96 -13.14 -0.03
C PHE A 61 -11.69 -12.04 -1.05
N PRO A 62 -12.66 -11.64 -1.87
CA PRO A 62 -12.52 -10.50 -2.78
C PRO A 62 -12.52 -9.19 -1.99
N PHE A 63 -11.47 -8.39 -2.21
CA PHE A 63 -11.29 -7.05 -1.67
C PHE A 63 -11.20 -6.05 -2.80
N LEU A 64 -11.88 -4.91 -2.67
CA LEU A 64 -11.76 -3.79 -3.58
C LEU A 64 -10.36 -3.16 -3.46
N ILE A 65 -9.72 -2.85 -4.57
CA ILE A 65 -8.50 -2.04 -4.61
C ILE A 65 -8.91 -0.57 -4.67
N ASP A 66 -8.60 0.19 -3.63
CA ASP A 66 -9.02 1.59 -3.51
C ASP A 66 -7.88 2.50 -3.02
N THR A 67 -7.18 3.10 -3.97
CA THR A 67 -6.10 4.04 -3.67
C THR A 67 -6.57 5.37 -3.08
N GLY A 68 -7.86 5.68 -3.20
CA GLY A 68 -8.49 6.88 -2.64
C GLY A 68 -8.82 6.73 -1.14
N SER A 69 -8.88 5.50 -0.63
CA SER A 69 -9.08 5.26 0.79
C SER A 69 -7.78 5.30 1.57
N SER A 70 -7.73 6.07 2.65
CA SER A 70 -6.57 6.12 3.55
C SER A 70 -6.48 4.91 4.48
N LYS A 71 -7.55 4.11 4.59
CA LYS A 71 -7.64 2.96 5.52
C LYS A 71 -8.24 1.75 4.86
N THR A 72 -7.67 0.61 5.18
CA THR A 72 -8.23 -0.70 4.85
C THR A 72 -9.49 -0.96 5.68
N LEU A 73 -10.56 -1.43 5.00
CA LEU A 73 -11.80 -1.84 5.61
C LEU A 73 -11.99 -3.35 5.47
N VAL A 74 -12.62 -3.93 6.48
CA VAL A 74 -13.11 -5.33 6.46
C VAL A 74 -14.61 -5.29 6.71
N ASP A 75 -15.37 -6.02 5.92
CA ASP A 75 -16.82 -6.16 6.14
C ASP A 75 -17.13 -6.71 7.53
N ASP A 76 -18.15 -6.15 8.19
CA ASP A 76 -18.47 -6.48 9.57
C ASP A 76 -18.88 -7.96 9.74
N ALA A 77 -19.59 -8.52 8.76
CA ALA A 77 -19.94 -9.94 8.77
C ALA A 77 -18.71 -10.83 8.60
N LEU A 78 -17.75 -10.43 7.73
CA LEU A 78 -16.49 -11.13 7.59
C LEU A 78 -15.64 -11.03 8.86
N ALA A 79 -15.54 -9.85 9.46
CA ALA A 79 -14.80 -9.65 10.71
C ALA A 79 -15.33 -10.55 11.84
N LYS A 80 -16.65 -10.67 11.96
CA LYS A 80 -17.32 -11.58 12.89
C LYS A 80 -17.05 -13.03 12.56
N LYS A 81 -17.21 -13.43 11.28
CA LYS A 81 -16.97 -14.81 10.80
C LYS A 81 -15.54 -15.29 11.10
N LEU A 82 -14.57 -14.40 10.93
CA LEU A 82 -13.14 -14.70 11.17
C LEU A 82 -12.71 -14.46 12.63
N HIS A 83 -13.64 -14.09 13.51
CA HIS A 83 -13.36 -13.76 14.92
C HIS A 83 -12.21 -12.77 15.09
N LEU A 84 -12.17 -11.71 14.22
CA LEU A 84 -11.12 -10.71 14.29
C LEU A 84 -11.20 -9.94 15.61
N LYS A 85 -10.06 -9.81 16.28
CA LYS A 85 -9.98 -9.15 17.59
C LYS A 85 -10.30 -7.66 17.46
N THR A 86 -11.35 -7.20 18.13
CA THR A 86 -11.70 -5.79 18.25
C THR A 86 -10.68 -5.03 19.10
N VAL A 87 -10.36 -3.80 18.72
CA VAL A 87 -9.39 -2.93 19.38
C VAL A 87 -10.02 -1.58 19.71
N GLY A 88 -9.99 -1.22 20.98
CA GLY A 88 -10.51 0.08 21.45
C GLY A 88 -12.05 0.17 21.45
N ARG A 89 -12.55 1.42 21.44
CA ARG A 89 -13.98 1.73 21.42
C ARG A 89 -14.51 1.83 19.98
N PRO A 90 -15.82 1.69 19.76
CA PRO A 90 -16.45 1.99 18.48
C PRO A 90 -16.09 3.39 17.99
N ILE A 91 -15.97 3.55 16.68
CA ILE A 91 -15.61 4.81 16.03
C ILE A 91 -16.72 5.22 15.05
N LYS A 92 -16.86 6.53 14.83
CA LYS A 92 -17.62 7.04 13.68
C LYS A 92 -16.71 7.10 12.47
N VAL A 93 -17.17 6.61 11.34
CA VAL A 93 -16.47 6.71 10.06
C VAL A 93 -17.32 7.55 9.13
N THR A 94 -16.72 8.59 8.55
CA THR A 94 -17.34 9.43 7.53
C THR A 94 -16.80 9.02 6.16
N GLY A 95 -17.69 8.86 5.20
CA GLY A 95 -17.34 8.49 3.82
C GLY A 95 -18.51 7.82 3.10
N VAL A 96 -18.36 7.63 1.80
CA VAL A 96 -19.37 6.95 0.98
C VAL A 96 -19.49 5.50 1.44
N GLY A 97 -20.70 5.10 1.83
CA GLY A 97 -21.01 3.71 2.22
C GLY A 97 -20.61 3.32 3.64
N CYS A 98 -20.27 4.29 4.51
CA CYS A 98 -19.94 4.00 5.91
C CYS A 98 -21.17 4.14 6.79
N SER A 99 -21.42 3.13 7.64
CA SER A 99 -22.48 3.12 8.64
C SER A 99 -21.99 3.63 10.00
N GLU A 100 -22.90 4.14 10.82
CA GLU A 100 -22.62 4.38 12.23
C GLU A 100 -22.27 3.07 12.95
N GLY A 101 -21.30 3.11 13.87
CA GLY A 101 -20.91 1.95 14.68
C GLY A 101 -19.75 1.11 14.11
N ALA A 102 -18.90 1.70 13.28
CA ALA A 102 -17.66 1.05 12.84
C ALA A 102 -16.74 0.70 14.03
N ARG A 103 -15.99 -0.37 13.88
CA ARG A 103 -15.05 -0.87 14.90
C ARG A 103 -13.65 -0.98 14.32
N LYS A 104 -12.65 -0.85 15.17
CA LYS A 104 -11.28 -1.20 14.83
C LYS A 104 -11.06 -2.69 15.07
N VAL A 105 -10.51 -3.39 14.11
CA VAL A 105 -10.17 -4.82 14.21
C VAL A 105 -8.71 -5.04 13.87
N ARG A 106 -8.10 -6.02 14.51
CA ARG A 106 -6.72 -6.41 14.23
C ARG A 106 -6.69 -7.43 13.11
N LEU A 107 -6.00 -7.11 12.02
CA LEU A 107 -5.79 -7.99 10.89
C LEU A 107 -4.34 -8.49 10.87
N LYS A 108 -4.18 -9.81 10.87
CA LYS A 108 -2.89 -10.52 10.88
C LYS A 108 -2.97 -11.77 10.00
N ASN A 109 -1.82 -12.31 9.63
CA ASN A 109 -1.72 -13.56 8.87
C ASN A 109 -2.57 -13.51 7.59
N TRP A 110 -2.32 -12.50 6.79
CA TRP A 110 -3.04 -12.23 5.57
C TRP A 110 -2.08 -11.85 4.43
N SER A 111 -2.50 -12.10 3.19
CA SER A 111 -1.65 -11.94 2.02
C SER A 111 -2.46 -11.57 0.78
N ILE A 112 -1.78 -11.05 -0.23
CA ILE A 112 -2.29 -10.80 -1.59
C ILE A 112 -1.27 -11.30 -2.61
N GLY A 113 -1.68 -12.06 -3.60
CA GLY A 113 -0.78 -12.59 -4.63
C GLY A 113 0.41 -13.39 -4.07
N GLY A 114 0.24 -14.05 -2.92
CA GLY A 114 1.30 -14.77 -2.22
C GLY A 114 2.21 -13.89 -1.36
N GLN A 115 2.12 -12.56 -1.47
CA GLN A 115 2.89 -11.64 -0.63
C GLN A 115 2.22 -11.42 0.72
N GLN A 116 2.96 -11.60 1.80
CA GLN A 116 2.47 -11.34 3.16
C GLN A 116 2.27 -9.84 3.36
N LEU A 117 1.13 -9.48 3.95
CA LEU A 117 0.78 -8.11 4.27
C LEU A 117 1.12 -7.77 5.72
N PRO A 118 1.39 -6.48 6.02
CA PRO A 118 1.72 -6.06 7.38
C PRO A 118 0.54 -6.30 8.33
N ASN A 119 0.85 -6.52 9.60
CA ASN A 119 -0.18 -6.51 10.64
C ASN A 119 -0.71 -5.09 10.81
N ILE A 120 -2.02 -4.91 10.65
CA ILE A 120 -2.66 -3.58 10.75
C ILE A 120 -3.83 -3.58 11.72
N ILE A 121 -4.27 -2.38 12.07
CA ILE A 121 -5.58 -2.13 12.66
C ILE A 121 -6.48 -1.60 11.54
N ALA A 122 -7.31 -2.48 11.00
CA ALA A 122 -8.30 -2.14 9.98
C ALA A 122 -9.59 -1.60 10.61
N THR A 123 -10.41 -0.97 9.78
CA THR A 123 -11.77 -0.59 10.16
C THR A 123 -12.73 -1.70 9.78
N SER A 124 -13.61 -2.13 10.69
CA SER A 124 -14.73 -3.03 10.38
C SER A 124 -16.00 -2.23 10.30
N SER A 125 -16.69 -2.33 9.15
CA SER A 125 -17.95 -1.64 8.89
C SER A 125 -18.73 -2.41 7.82
N VAL A 126 -20.03 -2.14 7.69
CA VAL A 126 -20.83 -2.64 6.56
C VAL A 126 -20.35 -1.95 5.28
N ILE A 127 -20.04 -2.73 4.25
CA ILE A 127 -19.65 -2.20 2.94
C ILE A 127 -20.92 -2.08 2.09
N ALA A 128 -21.45 -0.86 2.00
CA ALA A 128 -22.65 -0.58 1.20
C ALA A 128 -22.36 -0.76 -0.30
N GLY A 129 -23.35 -1.23 -1.06
CA GLY A 129 -23.23 -1.37 -2.51
C GLY A 129 -22.45 -2.58 -3.01
N ALA A 130 -21.73 -3.28 -2.14
CA ALA A 130 -20.97 -4.46 -2.55
C ALA A 130 -21.82 -5.70 -2.82
N ASN A 131 -23.09 -5.73 -2.35
CA ASN A 131 -24.04 -6.83 -2.55
C ASN A 131 -23.43 -8.22 -2.33
N GLY A 132 -22.55 -8.37 -1.31
CA GLY A 132 -21.82 -9.61 -1.03
C GLY A 132 -20.69 -9.93 -2.04
N LYS A 133 -20.38 -9.05 -2.98
CA LYS A 133 -19.30 -9.26 -3.97
C LYS A 133 -17.92 -8.85 -3.44
N ALA A 134 -17.86 -7.91 -2.49
CA ALA A 134 -16.62 -7.52 -1.80
C ALA A 134 -16.76 -7.73 -0.30
N PHE A 135 -15.72 -8.24 0.33
CA PHE A 135 -15.63 -8.46 1.78
C PHE A 135 -14.67 -7.52 2.47
N GLY A 136 -14.09 -6.58 1.75
CA GLY A 136 -13.19 -5.58 2.25
C GLY A 136 -12.73 -4.62 1.15
N LEU A 137 -11.93 -3.67 1.57
CA LEU A 137 -11.31 -2.65 0.73
C LEU A 137 -9.86 -2.51 1.18
N LEU A 138 -8.92 -2.63 0.26
CA LEU A 138 -7.50 -2.34 0.49
C LEU A 138 -7.26 -0.85 0.26
N GLY A 139 -6.91 -0.16 1.33
CA GLY A 139 -6.56 1.25 1.30
C GLY A 139 -5.06 1.50 1.12
N SER A 140 -4.71 2.77 1.02
CA SER A 140 -3.32 3.22 0.86
C SER A 140 -2.43 2.90 2.06
N ASP A 141 -3.01 2.66 3.26
CA ASP A 141 -2.27 2.17 4.42
C ASP A 141 -1.63 0.79 4.21
N VAL A 142 -2.12 0.01 3.25
CA VAL A 142 -1.54 -1.27 2.83
C VAL A 142 -0.86 -1.14 1.46
N LEU A 143 -1.54 -0.52 0.50
CA LEU A 143 -1.04 -0.44 -0.88
C LEU A 143 0.30 0.31 -0.98
N SER A 144 0.55 1.30 -0.12
CA SER A 144 1.81 2.05 -0.08
C SER A 144 3.04 1.20 0.27
N HIS A 145 2.87 0.04 0.90
CA HIS A 145 3.99 -0.85 1.20
C HIS A 145 4.64 -1.46 -0.05
N PHE A 146 3.93 -1.45 -1.17
CA PHE A 146 4.45 -1.94 -2.44
C PHE A 146 5.23 -0.88 -3.23
N GLY A 147 5.26 0.37 -2.77
CA GLY A 147 5.90 1.48 -3.49
C GLY A 147 5.12 1.86 -4.74
N THR A 148 5.12 1.01 -5.75
CA THR A 148 4.36 1.21 -6.99
C THR A 148 3.29 0.15 -7.15
N ILE A 149 2.09 0.56 -7.56
CA ILE A 149 1.04 -0.35 -7.99
C ILE A 149 0.56 0.07 -9.38
N SER A 150 0.21 -0.91 -10.21
CA SER A 150 -0.38 -0.67 -11.53
C SER A 150 -1.62 -1.54 -11.71
N ILE A 151 -2.72 -0.94 -12.15
CA ILE A 151 -4.00 -1.63 -12.40
C ILE A 151 -4.25 -1.66 -13.90
N ASP A 152 -4.23 -2.85 -14.48
CA ASP A 152 -4.63 -3.10 -15.86
C ASP A 152 -6.09 -3.58 -15.89
N TYR A 153 -6.99 -2.66 -16.17
CA TYR A 153 -8.42 -2.95 -16.26
C TYR A 153 -8.78 -3.79 -17.50
N ALA A 154 -7.98 -3.70 -18.56
CA ALA A 154 -8.26 -4.43 -19.80
C ALA A 154 -7.96 -5.92 -19.65
N HIS A 155 -6.86 -6.25 -18.98
CA HIS A 155 -6.42 -7.63 -18.76
C HIS A 155 -6.77 -8.16 -17.36
N GLY A 156 -7.36 -7.33 -16.49
CA GLY A 156 -7.72 -7.73 -15.13
C GLY A 156 -6.51 -8.11 -14.29
N GLN A 157 -5.50 -7.25 -14.26
CA GLN A 157 -4.26 -7.50 -13.54
C GLN A 157 -3.89 -6.35 -12.61
N LEU A 158 -3.37 -6.68 -11.43
CA LEU A 158 -2.74 -5.75 -10.49
C LEU A 158 -1.27 -6.13 -10.38
N THR A 159 -0.38 -5.20 -10.71
CA THR A 159 1.06 -5.35 -10.45
C THR A 159 1.41 -4.64 -9.14
N LEU A 160 2.09 -5.37 -8.26
CA LEU A 160 2.62 -4.91 -6.98
C LEU A 160 4.15 -4.97 -7.05
N GLY A 161 4.85 -3.84 -6.86
CA GLY A 161 6.30 -3.80 -7.00
C GLY A 161 6.92 -2.56 -6.44
#